data_0fe211522ea6ff61d1906b1b7c7b8464
#
_entry.id   0fe211522ea6ff61d1906b1b7c7b8464
#
_cell.length_a   1.000
_cell.length_b   1.000
_cell.length_c   1.000
_cell.angle_alpha   90.00
_cell.angle_beta   90.00
_cell.angle_gamma   90.00
#
_symmetry.space_group_name_H-M   'P 1'
#
loop_
_entity.id
_entity.type
_entity.pdbx_description
1 polymer ?
#
loop_
_entity_poly.entity_id
_entity_poly.type
_entity_poly.pdbx_seq_one_letter_code
_entity_poly.pdbx_strand_id
1 'polypeptide(L)'
;MMKRFLLVLALLAACTAQAQRYTNPVLHLDYSDPDVCRVGDRYYMTASSFNCFPGLPILESEDLVHWELTGAALWDYDPAFREGVEHGNGVWAPAIRYHDGWFYIYVGDPDRGIFMVRSRNPRGRWSEPVWVVREKGFIDPCPFWDEDGKAYLSHGCAGSRATHKSVVFVAPLSVDGTCLEGPSRIVFDGHLTQPTIEGTKFYKRGEWYYIFAPAGGVATGWQTVLRSASPWGPWEERIVMAWAPGTINGPHQGAWVSAPDGTDWFLHFQDKGAYGRILHLQPMTWRADGWPLIGEDPDADGVGQPVKAWKAPASTPLRENAEKRVTPCSDEQSVTQNGAKMRYGVYGLPLEWQYPTVPSPYWHYALPGGGIRLYSVIQKDPEANLWNCPNLLLQKFPAEEFTVTARLTFMPNPALKGEQAGFLVQGDDYAGLRLTDTPEGAQLDYISCLEAPKGNKEQVTVLTMLPYTLREPDFPHASGNVPAVKYPTFRQTEIWVRLTVKLRAVKGNVPDAVCHFSYSPDGKHFKAVNQEFIAKPELWIGAKFGFFYNRPVWKNDGGWVDIQALTIQ
;
A
#
# COMPACT_ATOMS: atom_id res chain seq x y z
N MET A 1 -58.60 20.38 10.79
CA MET A 1 -57.54 20.34 9.75
C MET A 1 -56.14 20.13 10.32
N MET A 2 -55.77 20.74 11.44
CA MET A 2 -54.42 20.67 12.06
C MET A 2 -53.98 19.25 12.49
N LYS A 3 -54.87 18.38 12.98
CA LYS A 3 -54.54 17.01 13.39
C LYS A 3 -54.22 16.05 12.22
N ARG A 4 -54.72 16.34 11.00
CA ARG A 4 -54.37 15.53 9.79
C ARG A 4 -53.02 15.93 9.19
N PHE A 5 -52.59 17.17 9.40
CA PHE A 5 -51.26 17.63 8.94
C PHE A 5 -50.11 17.06 9.78
N LEU A 6 -50.31 16.90 11.09
CA LEU A 6 -49.34 16.30 11.98
C LEU A 6 -49.13 14.78 11.74
N LEU A 7 -50.20 14.07 11.31
CA LEU A 7 -50.09 12.65 10.96
C LEU A 7 -49.36 12.43 9.63
N VAL A 8 -49.47 13.34 8.67
CA VAL A 8 -48.75 13.27 7.39
C VAL A 8 -47.26 13.62 7.56
N LEU A 9 -46.92 14.56 8.45
CA LEU A 9 -45.53 14.86 8.79
C LEU A 9 -44.87 13.69 9.59
N ALA A 10 -45.62 13.00 10.45
CA ALA A 10 -45.11 11.83 11.17
C ALA A 10 -44.92 10.61 10.24
N LEU A 11 -45.72 10.46 9.18
CA LEU A 11 -45.57 9.45 8.16
C LEU A 11 -44.45 9.76 7.15
N LEU A 12 -44.10 11.03 6.92
CA LEU A 12 -42.96 11.44 6.09
C LEU A 12 -41.62 11.36 6.84
N ALA A 13 -41.63 11.45 8.20
CA ALA A 13 -40.45 11.19 9.02
C ALA A 13 -40.16 9.68 9.24
N ALA A 14 -41.12 8.82 8.89
CA ALA A 14 -40.92 7.38 8.78
C ALA A 14 -40.40 6.95 7.40
N CYS A 15 -39.83 7.87 6.60
CA CYS A 15 -39.02 7.51 5.45
C CYS A 15 -37.79 6.74 5.95
N THR A 16 -38.01 5.45 6.06
CA THR A 16 -37.02 4.38 6.00
C THR A 16 -35.59 4.90 5.87
N ALA A 17 -34.90 5.00 6.99
CA ALA A 17 -33.46 4.86 6.98
C ALA A 17 -33.17 3.45 6.45
N GLN A 18 -33.22 3.31 5.12
CA GLN A 18 -32.79 2.07 4.48
C GLN A 18 -31.33 1.90 4.88
N ALA A 19 -31.04 0.89 5.69
CA ALA A 19 -29.72 0.66 6.19
C ALA A 19 -28.75 0.67 4.98
N GLN A 20 -27.83 1.61 4.98
CA GLN A 20 -26.83 1.72 3.94
C GLN A 20 -26.10 0.36 3.81
N ARG A 21 -25.95 -0.13 2.60
CA ARG A 21 -25.24 -1.37 2.32
C ARG A 21 -23.90 -1.06 1.68
N TYR A 22 -22.90 -1.86 1.98
CA TYR A 22 -21.63 -1.85 1.26
C TYR A 22 -21.46 -3.12 0.43
N THR A 23 -20.53 -3.09 -0.51
CA THR A 23 -20.08 -4.23 -1.32
C THR A 23 -18.57 -4.41 -1.15
N ASN A 24 -18.14 -5.66 -1.06
CA ASN A 24 -16.71 -6.01 -1.08
C ASN A 24 -16.16 -6.08 -2.52
N PRO A 25 -14.91 -5.68 -2.75
CA PRO A 25 -13.98 -5.10 -1.77
C PRO A 25 -14.40 -3.69 -1.34
N VAL A 26 -14.18 -3.34 -0.07
CA VAL A 26 -14.41 -1.97 0.43
C VAL A 26 -13.32 -1.00 -0.04
N LEU A 27 -12.15 -1.52 -0.40
CA LEU A 27 -11.07 -0.74 -1.01
C LEU A 27 -10.33 -1.60 -2.04
N HIS A 28 -10.44 -1.22 -3.32
CA HIS A 28 -9.75 -1.90 -4.42
C HIS A 28 -8.35 -1.33 -4.63
N LEU A 29 -7.50 -1.49 -3.62
CA LEU A 29 -6.09 -1.10 -3.61
C LEU A 29 -5.28 -2.16 -2.86
N ASP A 30 -4.03 -2.34 -3.26
CA ASP A 30 -3.10 -3.28 -2.64
C ASP A 30 -2.69 -2.83 -1.24
N TYR A 31 -3.42 -3.30 -0.23
CA TYR A 31 -3.10 -3.13 1.20
C TYR A 31 -3.04 -4.50 1.87
N SER A 32 -1.87 -5.11 1.77
CA SER A 32 -1.56 -6.44 2.29
C SER A 32 -1.56 -6.47 3.81
N ASP A 33 -2.05 -7.56 4.38
CA ASP A 33 -1.96 -7.84 5.82
C ASP A 33 -2.51 -6.69 6.71
N PRO A 34 -3.76 -6.22 6.45
CA PRO A 34 -4.31 -5.07 7.13
C PRO A 34 -4.50 -5.33 8.63
N ASP A 35 -4.14 -4.36 9.45
CA ASP A 35 -4.53 -4.33 10.85
C ASP A 35 -5.17 -2.98 11.19
N VAL A 36 -6.18 -3.00 12.07
CA VAL A 36 -7.01 -1.84 12.38
C VAL A 36 -7.22 -1.69 13.88
N CYS A 37 -7.20 -0.44 14.35
CA CYS A 37 -7.66 -0.09 15.67
C CYS A 37 -8.68 1.05 15.62
N ARG A 38 -9.53 1.14 16.66
CA ARG A 38 -10.49 2.24 16.82
C ARG A 38 -10.06 3.15 17.97
N VAL A 39 -10.11 4.45 17.74
CA VAL A 39 -9.88 5.46 18.77
C VAL A 39 -11.02 6.48 18.69
N GLY A 40 -11.85 6.51 19.72
CA GLY A 40 -13.08 7.31 19.71
C GLY A 40 -14.05 6.83 18.63
N ASP A 41 -14.37 7.70 17.70
CA ASP A 41 -15.29 7.49 16.56
C ASP A 41 -14.56 7.23 15.23
N ARG A 42 -13.23 7.05 15.25
CA ARG A 42 -12.40 6.83 14.06
C ARG A 42 -11.67 5.51 14.10
N TYR A 43 -11.47 4.97 12.90
CA TYR A 43 -10.68 3.77 12.66
C TYR A 43 -9.37 4.14 11.97
N TYR A 44 -8.31 3.48 12.37
CA TYR A 44 -6.97 3.66 11.83
C TYR A 44 -6.43 2.32 11.39
N MET A 45 -6.01 2.24 10.14
CA MET A 45 -5.47 1.02 9.54
C MET A 45 -4.05 1.24 9.05
N THR A 46 -3.23 0.21 9.16
CA THR A 46 -1.94 0.10 8.49
C THR A 46 -1.86 -1.22 7.73
N ALA A 47 -0.85 -1.37 6.87
CA ALA A 47 -0.66 -2.55 6.04
C ALA A 47 0.82 -2.79 5.75
N SER A 48 1.17 -3.97 5.29
CA SER A 48 2.50 -4.28 4.77
C SER A 48 2.88 -3.36 3.63
N SER A 49 4.10 -2.91 3.62
CA SER A 49 4.69 -2.14 2.51
C SER A 49 5.91 -2.82 1.91
N PHE A 50 6.38 -3.91 2.53
CA PHE A 50 7.56 -4.66 2.09
C PHE A 50 8.77 -3.74 1.91
N ASN A 51 9.34 -3.70 0.71
CA ASN A 51 10.45 -2.83 0.35
C ASN A 51 10.03 -1.44 -0.17
N CYS A 52 8.71 -1.12 -0.22
CA CYS A 52 8.23 0.14 -0.79
C CYS A 52 8.17 1.28 0.23
N PHE A 53 8.64 2.46 -0.17
CA PHE A 53 8.69 3.67 0.66
C PHE A 53 7.99 4.88 0.00
N PRO A 54 7.26 5.73 0.79
CA PRO A 54 7.07 5.62 2.24
C PRO A 54 6.37 4.33 2.62
N GLY A 55 6.83 3.71 3.72
CA GLY A 55 6.31 2.47 4.25
C GLY A 55 5.31 2.68 5.39
N LEU A 56 4.61 1.61 5.80
CA LEU A 56 3.57 1.64 6.83
C LEU A 56 2.51 2.71 6.55
N PRO A 57 1.69 2.55 5.51
CA PRO A 57 0.64 3.51 5.19
C PRO A 57 -0.33 3.65 6.36
N ILE A 58 -0.80 4.87 6.60
CA ILE A 58 -1.84 5.16 7.59
C ILE A 58 -3.10 5.55 6.86
N LEU A 59 -4.13 4.73 7.01
CA LEU A 59 -5.47 5.01 6.47
C LEU A 59 -6.43 5.29 7.62
N GLU A 60 -7.38 6.18 7.38
CA GLU A 60 -8.43 6.53 8.31
C GLU A 60 -9.80 6.28 7.72
N SER A 61 -10.75 5.91 8.58
CA SER A 61 -12.16 5.75 8.23
C SER A 61 -13.06 6.16 9.38
N GLU A 62 -14.27 6.60 9.06
CA GLU A 62 -15.34 6.85 10.03
C GLU A 62 -16.38 5.72 10.07
N ASP A 63 -16.32 4.78 9.10
CA ASP A 63 -17.36 3.76 8.89
C ASP A 63 -16.83 2.38 8.47
N LEU A 64 -15.51 2.16 8.43
CA LEU A 64 -14.84 0.94 7.96
C LEU A 64 -15.01 0.63 6.46
N VAL A 65 -15.81 1.40 5.74
CA VAL A 65 -16.11 1.21 4.32
C VAL A 65 -15.33 2.19 3.45
N HIS A 66 -15.30 3.46 3.87
CA HIS A 66 -14.62 4.53 3.15
C HIS A 66 -13.31 4.86 3.86
N TRP A 67 -12.20 4.62 3.16
CA TRP A 67 -10.84 4.78 3.68
C TRP A 67 -10.10 5.91 2.96
N GLU A 68 -9.40 6.72 3.70
CA GLU A 68 -8.54 7.80 3.20
C GLU A 68 -7.09 7.55 3.63
N LEU A 69 -6.15 7.57 2.68
CA LEU A 69 -4.71 7.54 2.97
C LEU A 69 -4.30 8.89 3.56
N THR A 70 -3.89 8.90 4.82
CA THR A 70 -3.67 10.13 5.58
C THR A 70 -2.23 10.35 5.99
N GLY A 71 -1.37 9.34 5.84
CA GLY A 71 0.03 9.40 6.23
C GLY A 71 0.80 8.12 5.94
N ALA A 72 2.03 8.12 6.39
CA ALA A 72 2.89 6.94 6.45
C ALA A 72 3.74 7.01 7.72
N ALA A 73 4.00 5.86 8.33
CA ALA A 73 4.72 5.81 9.59
C ALA A 73 6.24 5.55 9.42
N LEU A 74 6.68 5.15 8.22
CA LEU A 74 8.08 4.80 7.96
C LEU A 74 8.58 5.50 6.70
N TRP A 75 9.49 6.48 6.88
CA TRP A 75 10.05 7.30 5.80
C TRP A 75 11.50 6.98 5.49
N ASP A 76 12.16 6.34 6.41
CA ASP A 76 13.54 5.92 6.33
C ASP A 76 13.70 4.57 7.04
N TYR A 77 14.71 3.80 6.62
CA TYR A 77 14.90 2.46 7.14
C TYR A 77 16.38 2.06 7.10
N ASP A 78 16.65 0.78 7.23
CA ASP A 78 17.97 0.16 7.18
C ASP A 78 18.77 0.59 5.94
N PRO A 79 20.08 0.85 6.05
CA PRO A 79 20.93 1.27 4.94
C PRO A 79 20.85 0.40 3.69
N ALA A 80 20.60 -0.91 3.80
CA ALA A 80 20.43 -1.81 2.65
C ALA A 80 19.32 -1.33 1.69
N PHE A 81 18.25 -0.75 2.24
CA PHE A 81 17.14 -0.17 1.47
C PHE A 81 17.48 1.18 0.82
N ARG A 82 18.68 1.71 1.01
CA ARG A 82 19.20 2.88 0.29
C ARG A 82 20.20 2.51 -0.79
N GLU A 83 20.77 1.29 -0.71
CA GLU A 83 21.81 0.80 -1.62
C GLU A 83 21.24 0.08 -2.83
N GLY A 84 20.03 -0.47 -2.71
CA GLY A 84 19.37 -1.25 -3.76
C GLY A 84 17.89 -1.52 -3.47
N VAL A 85 17.28 -2.34 -4.29
CA VAL A 85 15.89 -2.80 -4.12
C VAL A 85 15.92 -4.15 -3.43
N GLU A 86 15.33 -4.20 -2.24
CA GLU A 86 15.22 -5.40 -1.40
C GLU A 86 13.87 -6.10 -1.62
N HIS A 87 13.61 -6.57 -2.85
CA HIS A 87 12.33 -7.13 -3.27
C HIS A 87 11.71 -8.11 -2.27
N GLY A 88 10.47 -7.83 -1.84
CA GLY A 88 9.70 -8.65 -0.92
C GLY A 88 10.20 -8.68 0.53
N ASN A 89 11.28 -7.96 0.87
CA ASN A 89 11.82 -7.86 2.23
C ASN A 89 11.28 -6.63 2.97
N GLY A 90 11.69 -6.43 4.22
CA GLY A 90 11.42 -5.23 5.02
C GLY A 90 10.15 -5.33 5.85
N VAL A 91 9.11 -4.60 5.49
CA VAL A 91 7.92 -4.35 6.32
C VAL A 91 6.85 -5.41 6.08
N TRP A 92 6.79 -6.44 6.94
CA TRP A 92 5.80 -7.51 6.86
C TRP A 92 4.76 -7.40 7.97
N ALA A 93 3.50 -7.68 7.65
CA ALA A 93 2.33 -7.88 8.49
C ALA A 93 2.33 -7.07 9.80
N PRO A 94 2.18 -5.75 9.73
CA PRO A 94 2.20 -4.89 10.91
C PRO A 94 0.96 -5.10 11.77
N ALA A 95 1.08 -4.72 13.06
CA ALA A 95 -0.06 -4.57 13.95
C ALA A 95 -0.12 -3.15 14.50
N ILE A 96 -1.28 -2.49 14.38
CA ILE A 96 -1.53 -1.16 14.95
C ILE A 96 -2.37 -1.27 16.21
N ARG A 97 -1.92 -0.64 17.30
CA ARG A 97 -2.62 -0.59 18.59
C ARG A 97 -2.58 0.81 19.17
N TYR A 98 -3.61 1.15 19.94
CA TYR A 98 -3.65 2.38 20.71
C TYR A 98 -3.63 2.05 22.19
N HIS A 99 -2.64 2.57 22.89
CA HIS A 99 -2.45 2.34 24.33
C HIS A 99 -1.87 3.59 24.97
N ASP A 100 -2.43 4.01 26.09
CA ASP A 100 -1.99 5.15 26.92
C ASP A 100 -1.68 6.43 26.13
N GLY A 101 -2.58 6.79 25.20
CA GLY A 101 -2.45 8.01 24.41
C GLY A 101 -1.46 7.92 23.24
N TRP A 102 -0.95 6.75 22.93
CA TRP A 102 -0.04 6.49 21.84
C TRP A 102 -0.60 5.46 20.85
N PHE A 103 -0.40 5.71 19.58
CA PHE A 103 -0.45 4.69 18.54
C PHE A 103 0.89 3.98 18.47
N TYR A 104 0.86 2.67 18.46
CA TYR A 104 2.01 1.78 18.26
C TYR A 104 1.80 0.98 16.99
N ILE A 105 2.83 0.84 16.16
CA ILE A 105 2.86 -0.12 15.06
C ILE A 105 4.04 -1.03 15.28
N TYR A 106 3.78 -2.33 15.42
CA TYR A 106 4.79 -3.38 15.49
C TYR A 106 4.91 -4.04 14.13
N VAL A 107 6.12 -4.36 13.72
CA VAL A 107 6.44 -4.84 12.38
C VAL A 107 7.41 -6.00 12.47
N GLY A 108 7.15 -7.05 11.68
CA GLY A 108 8.12 -8.09 11.42
C GLY A 108 8.99 -7.75 10.21
N ASP A 109 10.30 -7.67 10.41
CA ASP A 109 11.29 -7.76 9.33
C ASP A 109 11.87 -9.18 9.38
N PRO A 110 11.61 -10.02 8.37
CA PRO A 110 11.97 -11.44 8.44
C PRO A 110 13.48 -11.66 8.53
N ASP A 111 14.30 -10.71 8.11
CA ASP A 111 15.76 -10.82 8.11
C ASP A 111 16.42 -10.15 9.33
N ARG A 112 15.70 -9.27 10.06
CA ARG A 112 16.26 -8.44 11.14
C ARG A 112 15.56 -8.58 12.47
N GLY A 113 14.28 -9.00 12.51
CA GLY A 113 13.49 -9.19 13.72
C GLY A 113 12.28 -8.26 13.82
N ILE A 114 11.83 -7.98 15.03
CA ILE A 114 10.65 -7.17 15.30
C ILE A 114 11.06 -5.78 15.76
N PHE A 115 10.53 -4.75 15.09
CA PHE A 115 10.65 -3.35 15.52
C PHE A 115 9.28 -2.72 15.74
N MET A 116 9.24 -1.60 16.43
CA MET A 116 8.06 -0.78 16.57
C MET A 116 8.35 0.69 16.28
N VAL A 117 7.32 1.39 15.82
CA VAL A 117 7.24 2.84 15.75
C VAL A 117 6.01 3.32 16.51
N ARG A 118 6.06 4.53 17.08
CA ARG A 118 4.92 5.10 17.80
C ARG A 118 4.70 6.58 17.52
N SER A 119 3.45 7.03 17.64
CA SER A 119 3.08 8.44 17.53
C SER A 119 1.88 8.76 18.41
N ARG A 120 1.76 10.01 18.87
CA ARG A 120 0.52 10.52 19.50
C ARG A 120 -0.48 11.02 18.46
N ASN A 121 0.00 11.32 17.26
CA ASN A 121 -0.83 11.77 16.14
C ASN A 121 -0.54 10.89 14.92
N PRO A 122 -1.48 10.04 14.48
CA PRO A 122 -1.24 9.11 13.37
C PRO A 122 -1.00 9.82 12.03
N ARG A 123 -1.46 11.09 11.89
CA ARG A 123 -1.23 11.94 10.71
C ARG A 123 0.10 12.70 10.77
N GLY A 124 0.73 12.71 11.93
CA GLY A 124 1.97 13.45 12.18
C GLY A 124 3.22 12.60 12.03
N ARG A 125 4.28 13.06 12.66
CA ARG A 125 5.55 12.35 12.69
C ARG A 125 5.49 11.13 13.62
N TRP A 126 6.01 10.01 13.15
CA TRP A 126 6.25 8.80 13.92
C TRP A 126 7.70 8.77 14.44
N SER A 127 7.93 7.98 15.48
CA SER A 127 9.28 7.77 16.01
C SER A 127 10.16 7.05 14.99
N GLU A 128 11.47 7.14 15.18
CA GLU A 128 12.39 6.20 14.54
C GLU A 128 12.08 4.77 15.00
N PRO A 129 12.42 3.75 14.19
CA PRO A 129 12.26 2.35 14.56
C PRO A 129 12.99 1.98 15.86
N VAL A 130 12.25 1.38 16.80
CA VAL A 130 12.80 0.81 18.03
C VAL A 130 12.75 -0.71 17.90
N TRP A 131 13.91 -1.36 17.93
CA TRP A 131 13.99 -2.81 17.80
C TRP A 131 13.59 -3.47 19.12
N VAL A 132 12.45 -4.15 19.12
CA VAL A 132 11.90 -4.90 20.25
C VAL A 132 12.68 -6.19 20.48
N VAL A 133 13.03 -6.87 19.40
CA VAL A 133 13.89 -8.05 19.38
C VAL A 133 14.57 -8.18 18.02
N ARG A 134 15.87 -8.47 18.04
CA ARG A 134 16.65 -8.73 16.82
C ARG A 134 16.84 -10.22 16.64
N GLU A 135 15.81 -10.88 16.08
CA GLU A 135 15.83 -12.31 15.84
C GLU A 135 15.30 -12.62 14.44
N LYS A 136 16.16 -13.14 13.60
CA LYS A 136 15.84 -13.51 12.22
C LYS A 136 14.72 -14.54 12.19
N GLY A 137 13.74 -14.32 11.33
CA GLY A 137 12.61 -15.22 11.15
C GLY A 137 11.38 -14.88 11.99
N PHE A 138 11.46 -13.97 12.98
CA PHE A 138 10.28 -13.52 13.71
C PHE A 138 9.44 -12.58 12.84
N ILE A 139 8.14 -12.90 12.69
CA ILE A 139 7.19 -12.19 11.84
C ILE A 139 5.84 -12.00 12.53
N ASP A 140 4.99 -11.14 11.95
CA ASP A 140 3.59 -10.97 12.30
C ASP A 140 3.35 -10.63 13.77
N PRO A 141 4.08 -9.66 14.35
CA PRO A 141 3.98 -9.34 15.76
C PRO A 141 2.69 -8.62 16.10
N CYS A 142 2.10 -8.92 17.26
CA CYS A 142 0.99 -8.16 17.79
C CYS A 142 1.15 -7.94 19.29
N PRO A 143 1.32 -6.68 19.75
CA PRO A 143 1.37 -6.37 21.17
C PRO A 143 -0.02 -6.40 21.79
N PHE A 144 -0.07 -6.77 23.06
CA PHE A 144 -1.27 -6.74 23.87
C PHE A 144 -0.92 -6.25 25.29
N TRP A 145 -1.60 -5.22 25.76
CA TRP A 145 -1.53 -4.73 27.13
C TRP A 145 -2.76 -5.20 27.91
N ASP A 146 -2.53 -5.95 28.98
CA ASP A 146 -3.60 -6.48 29.81
C ASP A 146 -3.99 -5.51 30.93
N GLU A 147 -5.21 -5.68 31.45
CA GLU A 147 -5.75 -4.89 32.56
C GLU A 147 -5.01 -5.10 33.87
N ASP A 148 -4.26 -6.21 34.01
CA ASP A 148 -3.41 -6.51 35.18
C ASP A 148 -2.07 -5.74 35.15
N GLY A 149 -1.85 -4.88 34.17
CA GLY A 149 -0.65 -4.06 34.00
C GLY A 149 0.52 -4.77 33.34
N LYS A 150 0.33 -6.00 32.85
CA LYS A 150 1.34 -6.72 32.05
C LYS A 150 1.11 -6.52 30.56
N ALA A 151 2.18 -6.71 29.80
CA ALA A 151 2.12 -6.69 28.35
C ALA A 151 2.71 -7.98 27.76
N TYR A 152 2.21 -8.33 26.59
CA TYR A 152 2.57 -9.54 25.85
C TYR A 152 2.76 -9.21 24.38
N LEU A 153 3.60 -9.99 23.70
CA LEU A 153 3.78 -9.97 22.27
C LEU A 153 3.48 -11.36 21.69
N SER A 154 2.46 -11.47 20.85
CA SER A 154 2.31 -12.67 20.01
C SER A 154 3.08 -12.49 18.72
N HIS A 155 3.62 -13.56 18.15
CA HIS A 155 4.25 -13.54 16.83
C HIS A 155 4.30 -14.94 16.21
N GLY A 156 4.57 -14.99 14.90
CA GLY A 156 4.86 -16.20 14.15
C GLY A 156 6.33 -16.32 13.81
N CYS A 157 6.65 -17.25 12.89
CA CYS A 157 7.97 -17.34 12.29
C CYS A 157 7.91 -17.73 10.80
N ALA A 158 8.80 -17.13 10.01
CA ALA A 158 8.95 -17.40 8.60
C ALA A 158 9.84 -18.62 8.34
N GLY A 159 9.28 -19.71 7.81
CA GLY A 159 10.04 -20.92 7.49
C GLY A 159 11.22 -20.70 6.56
N SER A 160 11.13 -19.70 5.69
CA SER A 160 12.21 -19.29 4.79
C SER A 160 13.44 -18.68 5.50
N ARG A 161 13.30 -18.30 6.77
CA ARG A 161 14.36 -17.68 7.59
C ARG A 161 14.64 -18.46 8.87
N ALA A 162 13.60 -18.99 9.53
CA ALA A 162 13.67 -19.67 10.83
C ALA A 162 13.78 -21.21 10.73
N THR A 163 13.79 -21.79 9.53
CA THR A 163 13.78 -23.24 9.26
C THR A 163 12.50 -23.98 9.70
N HIS A 164 11.58 -23.35 10.40
CA HIS A 164 10.27 -23.88 10.78
C HIS A 164 9.21 -22.78 10.66
N LYS A 165 7.94 -23.17 10.58
CA LYS A 165 6.76 -22.31 10.47
C LYS A 165 5.59 -23.02 11.17
N SER A 166 4.39 -22.49 11.03
CA SER A 166 3.15 -23.10 11.56
C SER A 166 3.10 -23.16 13.09
N VAL A 167 3.75 -22.23 13.75
CA VAL A 167 3.76 -22.11 15.22
C VAL A 167 3.43 -20.68 15.63
N VAL A 168 2.72 -20.56 16.76
CA VAL A 168 2.42 -19.27 17.41
C VAL A 168 3.21 -19.16 18.69
N PHE A 169 3.85 -18.01 18.84
CA PHE A 169 4.60 -17.67 20.04
C PHE A 169 3.90 -16.58 20.84
N VAL A 170 4.15 -16.56 22.15
CA VAL A 170 3.87 -15.44 23.03
C VAL A 170 5.15 -15.16 23.86
N ALA A 171 5.48 -13.90 24.03
CA ALA A 171 6.57 -13.43 24.88
C ALA A 171 6.07 -12.37 25.85
N PRO A 172 6.68 -12.24 27.06
CA PRO A 172 6.43 -11.10 27.92
C PRO A 172 7.06 -9.85 27.28
N LEU A 173 6.28 -8.76 27.22
CA LEU A 173 6.67 -7.47 26.66
C LEU A 173 6.81 -6.46 27.80
N SER A 174 7.77 -5.54 27.71
CA SER A 174 7.85 -4.41 28.63
C SER A 174 6.58 -3.54 28.54
N VAL A 175 6.16 -2.96 29.65
CA VAL A 175 4.92 -2.17 29.70
C VAL A 175 4.97 -0.96 28.76
N ASP A 176 6.16 -0.38 28.54
CA ASP A 176 6.38 0.70 27.58
C ASP A 176 6.46 0.21 26.11
N GLY A 177 6.42 -1.11 25.90
CA GLY A 177 6.39 -1.74 24.58
C GLY A 177 7.73 -1.78 23.83
N THR A 178 8.87 -1.46 24.49
CA THR A 178 10.14 -1.26 23.77
C THR A 178 11.03 -2.49 23.67
N CYS A 179 10.82 -3.51 24.50
CA CYS A 179 11.62 -4.73 24.50
C CYS A 179 10.87 -5.94 25.06
N LEU A 180 11.36 -7.14 24.77
CA LEU A 180 10.89 -8.35 25.44
C LEU A 180 11.52 -8.45 26.84
N GLU A 181 10.73 -8.86 27.84
CA GLU A 181 11.19 -9.12 29.22
C GLU A 181 11.51 -10.60 29.49
N GLY A 182 11.43 -11.44 28.46
CA GLY A 182 11.75 -12.85 28.55
C GLY A 182 11.65 -13.56 27.21
N PRO A 183 11.94 -14.85 27.16
CA PRO A 183 11.96 -15.60 25.91
C PRO A 183 10.56 -15.81 25.34
N SER A 184 10.46 -15.83 24.02
CA SER A 184 9.28 -16.30 23.29
C SER A 184 9.05 -17.79 23.58
N ARG A 185 7.78 -18.14 23.87
CA ARG A 185 7.34 -19.52 24.11
C ARG A 185 6.37 -19.94 23.04
N ILE A 186 6.54 -21.15 22.49
CA ILE A 186 5.52 -21.75 21.64
C ILE A 186 4.27 -21.97 22.51
N VAL A 187 3.17 -21.35 22.14
CA VAL A 187 1.87 -21.50 22.81
C VAL A 187 0.91 -22.35 21.99
N PHE A 188 1.15 -22.46 20.67
CA PHE A 188 0.37 -23.31 19.79
C PHE A 188 1.27 -23.87 18.65
N ASP A 189 1.14 -25.17 18.38
CA ASP A 189 1.78 -25.86 17.28
C ASP A 189 0.73 -26.32 16.28
N GLY A 190 0.68 -25.65 15.14
CA GLY A 190 -0.30 -25.87 14.09
C GLY A 190 0.13 -26.85 12.98
N HIS A 191 1.31 -27.52 13.09
CA HIS A 191 1.80 -28.37 12.02
C HIS A 191 0.80 -29.45 11.57
N LEU A 192 -0.01 -29.98 12.48
CA LEU A 192 -0.95 -31.06 12.16
C LEU A 192 -2.37 -30.56 11.81
N THR A 193 -2.79 -29.42 12.36
CA THR A 193 -4.18 -28.97 12.27
C THR A 193 -4.34 -27.62 11.56
N GLN A 194 -3.34 -26.72 11.70
CA GLN A 194 -3.35 -25.38 11.15
C GLN A 194 -2.04 -25.08 10.39
N PRO A 195 -1.76 -25.79 9.28
CA PRO A 195 -0.53 -25.60 8.53
C PRO A 195 -0.40 -24.16 8.07
N THR A 196 0.81 -23.60 8.13
CA THR A 196 1.08 -22.18 7.83
C THR A 196 0.29 -21.19 8.68
N ILE A 197 -0.05 -21.53 9.96
CA ILE A 197 -0.62 -20.54 10.87
C ILE A 197 0.38 -19.43 11.12
N GLU A 198 -0.08 -18.18 10.91
CA GLU A 198 0.74 -16.95 10.98
C GLU A 198 -0.19 -15.74 11.24
N GLY A 199 0.24 -14.48 11.01
CA GLY A 199 -0.63 -13.31 11.02
C GLY A 199 -1.29 -13.03 12.36
N THR A 200 -0.58 -13.25 13.48
CA THR A 200 -1.18 -13.21 14.82
C THR A 200 -1.73 -11.84 15.18
N LYS A 201 -2.98 -11.79 15.71
CA LYS A 201 -3.61 -10.61 16.29
C LYS A 201 -4.15 -10.96 17.66
N PHE A 202 -3.61 -10.34 18.72
CA PHE A 202 -3.87 -10.68 20.10
C PHE A 202 -4.91 -9.75 20.74
N TYR A 203 -5.95 -10.35 21.36
CA TYR A 203 -7.06 -9.64 21.97
C TYR A 203 -7.49 -10.31 23.29
N LYS A 204 -8.34 -9.59 24.06
CA LYS A 204 -9.04 -10.12 25.22
C LYS A 204 -10.52 -9.71 25.15
N ARG A 205 -11.42 -10.63 25.56
CA ARG A 205 -12.84 -10.37 25.69
C ARG A 205 -13.39 -11.13 26.89
N GLY A 206 -13.83 -10.40 27.91
CA GLY A 206 -14.17 -10.99 29.20
C GLY A 206 -12.99 -11.73 29.80
N GLU A 207 -13.19 -12.95 30.24
CA GLU A 207 -12.15 -13.78 30.87
C GLU A 207 -11.24 -14.50 29.87
N TRP A 208 -11.48 -14.33 28.56
CA TRP A 208 -10.80 -15.10 27.53
C TRP A 208 -9.81 -14.26 26.74
N TYR A 209 -8.64 -14.81 26.53
CA TYR A 209 -7.65 -14.35 25.55
C TYR A 209 -7.92 -15.00 24.20
N TYR A 210 -7.73 -14.24 23.14
CA TYR A 210 -7.92 -14.68 21.76
C TYR A 210 -6.72 -14.30 20.92
N ILE A 211 -6.24 -15.23 20.09
CA ILE A 211 -5.29 -14.93 19.02
C ILE A 211 -5.98 -15.29 17.71
N PHE A 212 -6.25 -14.29 16.88
CA PHE A 212 -6.73 -14.48 15.53
C PHE A 212 -5.50 -14.72 14.66
N ALA A 213 -5.44 -15.84 13.96
CA ALA A 213 -4.32 -16.24 13.14
C ALA A 213 -4.80 -17.04 11.92
N PRO A 214 -4.62 -16.56 10.69
CA PRO A 214 -4.96 -17.32 9.49
C PRO A 214 -4.05 -18.54 9.34
N ALA A 215 -4.55 -19.55 8.63
CA ALA A 215 -3.80 -20.73 8.26
C ALA A 215 -4.12 -21.19 6.83
N GLY A 216 -3.44 -22.20 6.31
CA GLY A 216 -3.69 -22.76 4.98
C GLY A 216 -3.13 -21.98 3.80
N GLY A 217 -2.48 -20.83 4.06
CA GLY A 217 -1.83 -19.98 3.04
C GLY A 217 -2.79 -19.01 2.35
N VAL A 218 -2.22 -18.03 1.63
CA VAL A 218 -2.93 -16.85 1.10
C VAL A 218 -4.02 -17.19 0.09
N ALA A 219 -3.79 -18.16 -0.79
CA ALA A 219 -4.72 -18.44 -1.90
C ALA A 219 -5.93 -19.30 -1.49
N THR A 220 -5.77 -20.16 -0.48
CA THR A 220 -6.75 -21.20 -0.14
C THR A 220 -6.99 -21.35 1.36
N GLY A 221 -6.45 -20.42 2.17
CA GLY A 221 -6.47 -20.48 3.61
C GLY A 221 -7.83 -20.13 4.24
N TRP A 222 -7.80 -20.09 5.54
CA TRP A 222 -8.95 -19.79 6.40
C TRP A 222 -8.50 -18.98 7.61
N GLN A 223 -9.46 -18.38 8.30
CA GLN A 223 -9.22 -17.68 9.55
C GLN A 223 -9.44 -18.64 10.73
N THR A 224 -8.37 -18.92 11.45
CA THR A 224 -8.40 -19.63 12.74
C THR A 224 -8.41 -18.60 13.88
N VAL A 225 -9.05 -18.97 14.97
CA VAL A 225 -8.96 -18.28 16.26
C VAL A 225 -8.51 -19.28 17.31
N LEU A 226 -7.52 -18.89 18.09
CA LEU A 226 -7.09 -19.56 19.29
C LEU A 226 -7.73 -18.89 20.51
N ARG A 227 -8.16 -19.65 21.54
CA ARG A 227 -8.76 -19.14 22.76
C ARG A 227 -8.15 -19.81 23.99
N SER A 228 -7.90 -19.03 25.02
CA SER A 228 -7.40 -19.54 26.31
C SER A 228 -7.83 -18.65 27.48
N ALA A 229 -7.90 -19.22 28.69
CA ALA A 229 -8.07 -18.46 29.93
C ALA A 229 -6.75 -17.82 30.44
N SER A 230 -5.64 -18.10 29.78
CA SER A 230 -4.31 -17.57 30.12
C SER A 230 -3.54 -17.20 28.86
N PRO A 231 -2.74 -16.12 28.84
CA PRO A 231 -1.88 -15.80 27.69
C PRO A 231 -0.87 -16.91 27.36
N TRP A 232 -0.64 -17.81 28.30
CA TRP A 232 0.31 -18.92 28.17
C TRP A 232 -0.33 -20.24 27.77
N GLY A 233 -1.64 -20.28 27.59
CA GLY A 233 -2.40 -21.48 27.28
C GLY A 233 -2.86 -22.28 28.53
N PRO A 234 -3.38 -23.50 28.33
CA PRO A 234 -3.54 -24.17 27.02
C PRO A 234 -4.52 -23.44 26.10
N TRP A 235 -4.25 -23.48 24.79
CA TRP A 235 -5.07 -22.85 23.78
C TRP A 235 -5.95 -23.87 23.05
N GLU A 236 -7.23 -23.55 22.94
CA GLU A 236 -8.20 -24.23 22.07
C GLU A 236 -8.18 -23.55 20.69
N GLU A 237 -8.43 -24.28 19.61
CA GLU A 237 -8.48 -23.76 18.25
C GLU A 237 -9.85 -23.95 17.60
N ARG A 238 -10.23 -22.99 16.72
CA ARG A 238 -11.41 -23.15 15.86
C ARG A 238 -11.22 -22.36 14.57
N ILE A 239 -11.60 -22.96 13.43
CA ILE A 239 -11.78 -22.24 12.17
C ILE A 239 -13.10 -21.46 12.28
N VAL A 240 -13.07 -20.15 12.02
CA VAL A 240 -14.20 -19.23 12.21
C VAL A 240 -14.65 -18.56 10.92
N MET A 241 -13.85 -18.67 9.87
CA MET A 241 -14.20 -18.26 8.49
C MET A 241 -13.32 -19.04 7.51
N ALA A 242 -13.93 -19.59 6.47
CA ALA A 242 -13.21 -20.28 5.40
C ALA A 242 -13.74 -19.88 4.03
N TRP A 243 -12.92 -20.13 3.00
CA TRP A 243 -13.34 -19.98 1.63
C TRP A 243 -14.30 -21.10 1.21
N ALA A 244 -15.29 -20.74 0.36
CA ALA A 244 -16.15 -21.69 -0.33
C ALA A 244 -16.15 -21.42 -1.85
N PRO A 245 -16.37 -22.44 -2.70
CA PRO A 245 -16.41 -22.26 -4.16
C PRO A 245 -17.36 -21.16 -4.60
N GLY A 246 -16.87 -20.23 -5.42
CA GLY A 246 -17.65 -19.10 -5.94
C GLY A 246 -17.78 -17.89 -5.01
N THR A 247 -17.17 -17.93 -3.82
CA THR A 247 -17.06 -16.80 -2.91
C THR A 247 -15.69 -16.10 -3.06
N ILE A 248 -15.39 -15.20 -2.14
CA ILE A 248 -14.07 -14.55 -2.02
C ILE A 248 -13.07 -15.62 -1.59
N ASN A 249 -11.97 -15.77 -2.33
CA ASN A 249 -10.94 -16.76 -2.02
C ASN A 249 -10.19 -16.41 -0.72
N GLY A 250 -9.68 -17.43 -0.06
CA GLY A 250 -8.82 -17.47 1.09
C GLY A 250 -8.77 -16.20 1.94
N PRO A 251 -9.68 -16.01 2.92
CA PRO A 251 -9.53 -14.92 3.86
C PRO A 251 -8.21 -15.10 4.59
N HIS A 252 -7.31 -14.11 4.46
CA HIS A 252 -5.98 -14.22 5.03
C HIS A 252 -5.58 -12.91 5.67
N GLN A 253 -4.89 -13.02 6.78
CA GLN A 253 -4.42 -11.89 7.59
C GLN A 253 -5.45 -10.76 7.74
N GLY A 254 -6.08 -10.70 8.89
CA GLY A 254 -7.09 -9.70 9.16
C GLY A 254 -7.16 -9.35 10.64
N ALA A 255 -8.02 -8.39 10.96
CA ALA A 255 -8.15 -7.84 12.29
C ALA A 255 -9.61 -7.66 12.69
N TRP A 256 -9.90 -7.98 13.94
CA TRP A 256 -11.17 -7.68 14.60
C TRP A 256 -11.18 -6.24 15.11
N VAL A 257 -12.29 -5.55 14.92
CA VAL A 257 -12.56 -4.23 15.48
C VAL A 257 -14.02 -4.09 15.85
N SER A 258 -14.30 -3.45 17.00
CA SER A 258 -15.66 -3.16 17.46
C SER A 258 -16.07 -1.74 17.09
N ALA A 259 -17.28 -1.58 16.56
CA ALA A 259 -17.88 -0.29 16.27
C ALA A 259 -18.46 0.37 17.55
N PRO A 260 -18.74 1.70 17.54
CA PRO A 260 -19.31 2.38 18.71
C PRO A 260 -20.68 1.87 19.16
N ASP A 261 -21.44 1.26 18.26
CA ASP A 261 -22.75 0.65 18.55
C ASP A 261 -22.66 -0.76 19.15
N GLY A 262 -21.44 -1.26 19.37
CA GLY A 262 -21.16 -2.59 19.92
C GLY A 262 -21.22 -3.71 18.88
N THR A 263 -21.39 -3.41 17.59
CA THR A 263 -21.23 -4.41 16.52
C THR A 263 -19.76 -4.68 16.26
N ASP A 264 -19.45 -5.92 15.89
CA ASP A 264 -18.09 -6.37 15.62
C ASP A 264 -17.87 -6.61 14.13
N TRP A 265 -16.66 -6.31 13.67
CA TRP A 265 -16.28 -6.35 12.28
C TRP A 265 -14.89 -6.96 12.12
N PHE A 266 -14.66 -7.58 10.96
CA PHE A 266 -13.38 -8.18 10.62
C PHE A 266 -12.91 -7.69 9.26
N LEU A 267 -11.74 -7.03 9.21
CA LEU A 267 -11.07 -6.66 7.98
C LEU A 267 -10.10 -7.78 7.60
N HIS A 268 -10.03 -8.10 6.31
CA HIS A 268 -9.03 -9.01 5.76
C HIS A 268 -8.73 -8.63 4.32
N PHE A 269 -7.72 -9.23 3.73
CA PHE A 269 -7.47 -9.06 2.30
C PHE A 269 -7.89 -10.29 1.49
N GLN A 270 -8.04 -10.05 0.18
CA GLN A 270 -8.09 -11.06 -0.87
C GLN A 270 -6.90 -10.86 -1.81
N ASP A 271 -6.14 -11.92 -2.11
CA ASP A 271 -5.13 -11.86 -3.16
C ASP A 271 -5.80 -11.85 -4.54
N LYS A 272 -5.54 -10.80 -5.33
CA LYS A 272 -6.15 -10.58 -6.64
C LYS A 272 -5.09 -10.45 -7.75
N GLY A 273 -3.98 -11.17 -7.62
CA GLY A 273 -2.91 -11.23 -8.61
C GLY A 273 -2.30 -9.87 -8.90
N ALA A 274 -2.33 -9.40 -10.15
CA ALA A 274 -1.75 -8.11 -10.52
C ALA A 274 -2.33 -6.91 -9.79
N TYR A 275 -3.57 -7.01 -9.27
CA TYR A 275 -4.17 -5.94 -8.46
C TYR A 275 -3.67 -5.93 -7.01
N GLY A 276 -2.89 -6.95 -6.61
CA GLY A 276 -2.40 -7.11 -5.26
C GLY A 276 -3.43 -7.62 -4.28
N ARG A 277 -3.27 -7.28 -3.01
CA ARG A 277 -4.07 -7.75 -1.90
C ARG A 277 -5.09 -6.70 -1.48
N ILE A 278 -6.31 -6.85 -1.99
CA ILE A 278 -7.40 -5.89 -1.86
C ILE A 278 -8.22 -6.11 -0.58
N LEU A 279 -8.76 -5.02 -0.01
CA LEU A 279 -9.37 -5.01 1.32
C LEU A 279 -10.85 -5.39 1.30
N HIS A 280 -11.23 -6.31 2.19
CA HIS A 280 -12.60 -6.76 2.44
C HIS A 280 -13.01 -6.51 3.89
N LEU A 281 -14.30 -6.24 4.09
CA LEU A 281 -14.94 -6.08 5.39
C LEU A 281 -16.00 -7.16 5.59
N GLN A 282 -15.96 -7.85 6.74
CA GLN A 282 -16.92 -8.89 7.10
C GLN A 282 -17.67 -8.51 8.38
N PRO A 283 -18.99 -8.79 8.48
CA PRO A 283 -19.66 -8.77 9.77
C PRO A 283 -19.08 -9.87 10.67
N MET A 284 -19.01 -9.60 11.96
CA MET A 284 -18.57 -10.58 12.94
C MET A 284 -19.55 -10.61 14.12
N THR A 285 -19.88 -11.80 14.59
CA THR A 285 -20.75 -12.00 15.75
C THR A 285 -20.11 -12.99 16.73
N TRP A 286 -20.43 -12.82 18.02
CA TRP A 286 -19.99 -13.75 19.06
C TRP A 286 -21.10 -14.73 19.38
N ARG A 287 -20.79 -16.00 19.29
CA ARG A 287 -21.71 -17.08 19.62
C ARG A 287 -21.84 -17.26 21.14
N ALA A 288 -22.90 -17.93 21.57
CA ALA A 288 -23.13 -18.17 23.00
C ALA A 288 -22.01 -18.98 23.69
N ASP A 289 -21.26 -19.77 22.92
CA ASP A 289 -20.11 -20.54 23.40
C ASP A 289 -18.82 -19.69 23.48
N GLY A 290 -18.89 -18.39 23.18
CA GLY A 290 -17.78 -17.44 23.24
C GLY A 290 -16.85 -17.46 22.03
N TRP A 291 -17.16 -18.20 20.96
CA TRP A 291 -16.40 -18.17 19.72
C TRP A 291 -16.97 -17.16 18.72
N PRO A 292 -16.13 -16.47 17.96
CA PRO A 292 -16.62 -15.61 16.88
C PRO A 292 -17.08 -16.42 15.67
N LEU A 293 -18.02 -15.84 14.93
CA LEU A 293 -18.42 -16.22 13.58
C LEU A 293 -18.17 -15.01 12.68
N ILE A 294 -17.40 -15.17 11.61
CA ILE A 294 -17.04 -14.09 10.69
C ILE A 294 -17.72 -14.34 9.34
N GLY A 295 -18.45 -13.33 8.82
CA GLY A 295 -19.27 -13.49 7.62
C GLY A 295 -20.63 -14.13 7.86
N GLU A 296 -21.10 -14.94 6.92
CA GLU A 296 -22.34 -15.72 7.00
C GLU A 296 -22.02 -17.20 7.17
N ASP A 297 -22.91 -17.93 7.87
CA ASP A 297 -22.82 -19.39 8.07
C ASP A 297 -24.04 -20.06 7.39
N PRO A 298 -24.03 -20.22 6.05
CA PRO A 298 -25.19 -20.76 5.33
C PRO A 298 -25.40 -22.24 5.58
N ASP A 299 -24.35 -22.96 5.98
CA ASP A 299 -24.38 -24.42 6.17
C ASP A 299 -24.64 -24.81 7.64
N ALA A 300 -24.65 -23.81 8.54
CA ALA A 300 -24.85 -23.98 9.99
C ALA A 300 -23.81 -24.92 10.63
N ASP A 301 -22.59 -24.97 10.08
CA ASP A 301 -21.50 -25.79 10.58
C ASP A 301 -20.60 -25.03 11.59
N GLY A 302 -20.83 -23.73 11.75
CA GLY A 302 -20.11 -22.86 12.65
C GLY A 302 -18.86 -22.22 12.02
N VAL A 303 -18.63 -22.40 10.73
CA VAL A 303 -17.57 -21.76 9.95
C VAL A 303 -18.20 -20.72 9.02
N GLY A 304 -17.83 -19.47 9.19
CA GLY A 304 -18.35 -18.38 8.35
C GLY A 304 -17.77 -18.41 6.94
N GLN A 305 -18.49 -17.77 6.03
CA GLN A 305 -18.07 -17.53 4.65
C GLN A 305 -18.04 -16.03 4.38
N PRO A 306 -17.04 -15.50 3.64
CA PRO A 306 -16.98 -14.09 3.33
C PRO A 306 -18.21 -13.60 2.55
N VAL A 307 -18.80 -12.47 2.97
CA VAL A 307 -19.93 -11.87 2.27
C VAL A 307 -19.47 -10.98 1.12
N LYS A 308 -20.24 -10.95 0.03
CA LYS A 308 -20.02 -10.02 -1.09
C LYS A 308 -20.61 -8.63 -0.83
N ALA A 309 -21.68 -8.55 -0.06
CA ALA A 309 -22.33 -7.30 0.32
C ALA A 309 -23.06 -7.48 1.66
N TRP A 310 -23.04 -6.45 2.49
CA TRP A 310 -23.68 -6.47 3.81
C TRP A 310 -24.26 -5.11 4.17
N LYS A 311 -25.03 -5.06 5.28
CA LYS A 311 -25.43 -3.81 5.91
C LYS A 311 -24.16 -3.09 6.43
N ALA A 312 -23.99 -1.82 6.10
CA ALA A 312 -22.85 -1.06 6.58
C ALA A 312 -22.85 -0.91 8.11
N PRO A 313 -21.65 -0.78 8.73
CA PRO A 313 -21.55 -0.38 10.13
C PRO A 313 -22.34 0.90 10.38
N ALA A 314 -22.87 1.07 11.59
CA ALA A 314 -23.52 2.31 11.95
C ALA A 314 -22.46 3.43 11.99
N SER A 315 -22.58 4.39 11.08
CA SER A 315 -21.78 5.62 11.16
C SER A 315 -22.29 6.45 12.32
N THR A 316 -21.41 6.93 13.19
CA THR A 316 -21.78 7.92 14.20
C THR A 316 -22.03 9.23 13.44
N PRO A 317 -23.24 9.83 13.51
CA PRO A 317 -23.47 11.14 12.92
C PRO A 317 -22.43 12.11 13.50
N LEU A 318 -21.72 12.84 12.64
CA LEU A 318 -20.81 13.90 13.07
C LEU A 318 -21.58 14.82 14.03
N ARG A 319 -21.26 14.78 15.31
CA ARG A 319 -21.73 15.83 16.22
C ARG A 319 -21.03 17.11 15.78
N GLU A 320 -21.80 18.14 15.47
CA GLU A 320 -21.33 19.48 15.05
C GLU A 320 -20.35 20.14 16.05
N ASN A 321 -20.01 19.50 17.15
CA ASN A 321 -19.16 19.98 18.23
C ASN A 321 -17.84 19.21 18.39
N ALA A 322 -17.26 18.72 17.32
CA ALA A 322 -15.91 18.11 17.37
C ALA A 322 -14.79 19.19 17.41
N GLU A 323 -14.86 20.15 18.33
CA GLU A 323 -13.78 21.13 18.60
C GLU A 323 -12.59 20.55 19.41
N LYS A 324 -12.50 19.26 19.58
CA LYS A 324 -11.25 18.61 20.00
C LYS A 324 -10.65 17.80 18.86
N ARG A 325 -10.50 18.44 17.70
CA ARG A 325 -9.54 17.97 16.70
C ARG A 325 -8.17 18.01 17.34
N VAL A 326 -7.46 16.88 17.30
CA VAL A 326 -6.01 16.90 17.47
C VAL A 326 -5.50 18.02 16.57
N THR A 327 -4.90 19.05 17.16
CA THR A 327 -4.42 20.21 16.42
C THR A 327 -3.46 19.70 15.35
N PRO A 328 -3.66 20.01 14.04
CA PRO A 328 -2.71 19.61 13.03
C PRO A 328 -1.33 20.14 13.42
N CYS A 329 -0.33 19.30 13.32
CA CYS A 329 1.05 19.75 13.42
C CYS A 329 1.26 20.81 12.33
N SER A 330 1.94 21.93 12.65
CA SER A 330 2.18 23.06 11.76
C SER A 330 2.94 22.73 10.46
N ASP A 331 3.34 21.47 10.28
CA ASP A 331 4.10 20.98 9.14
C ASP A 331 3.22 20.36 8.03
N GLU A 332 1.89 20.37 8.17
CA GLU A 332 0.97 19.95 7.10
C GLU A 332 0.87 21.06 6.03
N GLN A 333 1.72 20.97 5.02
CA GLN A 333 1.52 21.72 3.77
C GLN A 333 0.42 21.03 2.95
N SER A 334 -0.83 21.44 3.11
CA SER A 334 -1.92 21.04 2.21
C SER A 334 -2.03 22.04 1.06
N VAL A 335 -1.86 21.56 -0.17
CA VAL A 335 -2.17 22.35 -1.37
C VAL A 335 -3.49 21.83 -1.95
N THR A 336 -4.38 22.75 -2.33
CA THR A 336 -5.63 22.40 -2.98
C THR A 336 -5.43 22.43 -4.48
N GLN A 337 -5.52 21.27 -5.14
CA GLN A 337 -5.55 21.17 -6.59
C GLN A 337 -6.90 20.59 -7.04
N ASN A 338 -7.58 21.29 -7.96
CA ASN A 338 -8.92 20.93 -8.46
C ASN A 338 -10.00 20.70 -7.36
N GLY A 339 -9.90 21.39 -6.23
CA GLY A 339 -10.87 21.28 -5.13
C GLY A 339 -10.64 20.12 -4.17
N ALA A 340 -9.67 19.23 -4.42
CA ALA A 340 -9.27 18.17 -3.51
C ALA A 340 -8.10 18.62 -2.63
N LYS A 341 -8.16 18.32 -1.32
CA LYS A 341 -7.00 18.49 -0.43
C LYS A 341 -5.97 17.41 -0.76
N MET A 342 -4.85 17.82 -1.35
CA MET A 342 -3.71 16.93 -1.53
C MET A 342 -2.86 16.95 -0.25
N ARG A 343 -2.53 15.77 0.27
CA ARG A 343 -1.60 15.62 1.39
C ARG A 343 -0.24 15.23 0.83
N TYR A 344 0.79 15.94 1.26
CA TYR A 344 2.16 15.71 0.82
C TYR A 344 2.95 14.98 1.89
N GLY A 345 3.72 14.00 1.47
CA GLY A 345 4.73 13.39 2.30
C GLY A 345 5.97 14.28 2.46
N VAL A 346 6.93 13.80 3.26
CA VAL A 346 8.20 14.50 3.54
C VAL A 346 8.95 14.93 2.27
N TYR A 347 8.76 14.21 1.16
CA TYR A 347 9.42 14.51 -0.13
C TYR A 347 8.61 15.43 -1.05
N GLY A 348 7.51 16.03 -0.56
CA GLY A 348 6.70 16.95 -1.36
C GLY A 348 5.84 16.29 -2.43
N LEU A 349 5.71 14.96 -2.43
CA LEU A 349 4.83 14.20 -3.32
C LEU A 349 3.53 13.80 -2.62
N PRO A 350 2.42 13.63 -3.37
CA PRO A 350 1.23 12.96 -2.87
C PRO A 350 1.57 11.58 -2.28
N LEU A 351 0.85 11.19 -1.22
CA LEU A 351 1.13 9.97 -0.44
C LEU A 351 0.96 8.67 -1.24
N GLU A 352 0.25 8.72 -2.36
CA GLU A 352 0.03 7.58 -3.26
C GLU A 352 1.30 7.16 -4.01
N TRP A 353 2.30 8.05 -4.10
CA TRP A 353 3.57 7.77 -4.74
C TRP A 353 4.52 7.00 -3.82
N GLN A 354 5.12 5.96 -4.36
CA GLN A 354 6.09 5.11 -3.67
C GLN A 354 7.31 4.84 -4.54
N TYR A 355 8.43 4.59 -3.89
CA TYR A 355 9.62 4.02 -4.51
C TYR A 355 9.82 2.57 -4.03
N PRO A 356 10.47 1.69 -4.82
CA PRO A 356 10.75 0.32 -4.42
C PRO A 356 11.90 0.22 -3.38
N THR A 357 12.37 1.35 -2.88
CA THR A 357 13.43 1.48 -1.88
C THR A 357 13.29 2.82 -1.16
N VAL A 358 14.12 3.08 -0.14
CA VAL A 358 14.20 4.41 0.50
C VAL A 358 14.75 5.42 -0.52
N PRO A 359 13.95 6.42 -0.95
CA PRO A 359 14.35 7.32 -2.01
C PRO A 359 15.42 8.32 -1.56
N SER A 360 16.28 8.70 -2.50
CA SER A 360 17.09 9.89 -2.34
C SER A 360 16.24 11.16 -2.50
N PRO A 361 16.42 12.19 -1.65
CA PRO A 361 15.68 13.45 -1.76
C PRO A 361 15.98 14.23 -3.04
N TYR A 362 16.96 13.79 -3.83
CA TYR A 362 17.38 14.44 -5.09
C TYR A 362 16.77 13.84 -6.35
N TRP A 363 15.96 12.76 -6.22
CA TRP A 363 15.41 12.08 -7.40
C TRP A 363 14.22 12.81 -8.01
N HIS A 364 13.47 13.56 -7.20
CA HIS A 364 12.27 14.25 -7.65
C HIS A 364 12.04 15.58 -6.92
N TYR A 365 11.24 16.43 -7.55
CA TYR A 365 10.73 17.67 -6.98
C TYR A 365 9.31 17.95 -7.47
N ALA A 366 8.45 18.48 -6.59
CA ALA A 366 7.17 19.02 -6.99
C ALA A 366 7.36 20.33 -7.77
N LEU A 367 6.61 20.49 -8.87
CA LEU A 367 6.68 21.71 -9.68
C LEU A 367 5.71 22.78 -9.16
N PRO A 368 6.09 24.07 -9.14
CA PRO A 368 5.21 25.15 -8.66
C PRO A 368 3.88 25.28 -9.39
N GLY A 369 3.82 24.88 -10.66
CA GLY A 369 2.59 24.85 -11.48
C GLY A 369 1.80 23.54 -11.43
N GLY A 370 2.17 22.65 -10.52
CA GLY A 370 1.68 21.27 -10.48
C GLY A 370 2.48 20.34 -11.39
N GLY A 371 2.59 19.09 -10.98
CA GLY A 371 3.38 18.05 -11.63
C GLY A 371 4.66 17.71 -10.86
N ILE A 372 5.41 16.78 -11.41
CA ILE A 372 6.60 16.20 -10.77
C ILE A 372 7.77 16.29 -11.75
N ARG A 373 8.92 16.75 -11.28
CA ARG A 373 10.20 16.67 -11.99
C ARG A 373 11.00 15.50 -11.48
N LEU A 374 11.45 14.63 -12.39
CA LEU A 374 12.44 13.60 -12.08
C LEU A 374 13.78 13.99 -12.70
N TYR A 375 14.86 13.91 -11.92
CA TYR A 375 16.24 14.03 -12.41
C TYR A 375 16.79 12.65 -12.76
N SER A 376 17.67 12.60 -13.78
CA SER A 376 18.24 11.33 -14.20
C SER A 376 19.16 10.73 -13.13
N VAL A 377 18.91 9.49 -12.78
CA VAL A 377 19.70 8.71 -11.83
C VAL A 377 20.64 7.78 -12.58
N ILE A 378 21.87 7.65 -12.10
CA ILE A 378 22.83 6.73 -12.73
C ILE A 378 22.36 5.28 -12.58
N GLN A 379 22.25 4.57 -13.68
CA GLN A 379 22.07 3.14 -13.69
C GLN A 379 23.41 2.44 -13.51
N LYS A 380 23.58 1.69 -12.42
CA LYS A 380 24.88 1.05 -12.08
C LYS A 380 25.34 0.06 -13.16
N ASP A 381 24.40 -0.64 -13.78
CA ASP A 381 24.62 -1.52 -14.93
C ASP A 381 23.67 -1.08 -16.06
N PRO A 382 24.16 -0.41 -17.10
CA PRO A 382 23.34 0.05 -18.23
C PRO A 382 22.72 -1.09 -19.06
N GLU A 383 23.27 -2.31 -18.98
CA GLU A 383 22.75 -3.48 -19.68
C GLU A 383 21.69 -4.26 -18.85
N ALA A 384 21.54 -3.92 -17.56
CA ALA A 384 20.53 -4.54 -16.72
C ALA A 384 19.13 -4.07 -17.09
N ASN A 385 18.14 -4.96 -16.91
CA ASN A 385 16.74 -4.60 -16.99
C ASN A 385 16.33 -3.69 -15.80
N LEU A 386 15.10 -3.18 -15.79
CA LEU A 386 14.62 -2.23 -14.78
C LEU A 386 14.22 -2.88 -13.45
N TRP A 387 14.36 -4.19 -13.28
CA TRP A 387 13.96 -4.89 -12.05
C TRP A 387 14.55 -4.25 -10.80
N ASN A 388 15.86 -4.07 -10.77
CA ASN A 388 16.57 -3.47 -9.65
C ASN A 388 16.75 -1.95 -9.78
N CYS A 389 15.92 -1.27 -10.58
CA CYS A 389 15.97 0.17 -10.73
C CYS A 389 15.37 0.88 -9.48
N PRO A 390 16.17 1.57 -8.65
CA PRO A 390 15.71 2.06 -7.36
C PRO A 390 14.82 3.31 -7.47
N ASN A 391 14.92 4.06 -8.55
CA ASN A 391 14.24 5.33 -8.74
C ASN A 391 12.96 5.23 -9.61
N LEU A 392 12.31 4.08 -9.60
CA LEU A 392 10.96 3.94 -10.15
C LEU A 392 9.96 4.64 -9.23
N LEU A 393 9.34 5.72 -9.70
CA LEU A 393 8.27 6.42 -8.97
C LEU A 393 6.93 5.79 -9.35
N LEU A 394 6.33 5.06 -8.42
CA LEU A 394 5.25 4.11 -8.70
C LEU A 394 3.98 4.43 -7.92
N GLN A 395 2.82 4.08 -8.48
CA GLN A 395 1.52 4.04 -7.81
C GLN A 395 0.85 2.67 -7.98
N LYS A 396 0.07 2.25 -6.97
CA LYS A 396 -0.77 1.04 -7.01
C LYS A 396 -1.86 1.18 -8.06
N PHE A 397 -2.36 0.07 -8.58
CA PHE A 397 -3.54 0.06 -9.45
C PHE A 397 -4.77 0.52 -8.65
N PRO A 398 -5.44 1.61 -9.07
CA PRO A 398 -6.51 2.23 -8.26
C PRO A 398 -7.86 1.55 -8.41
N ALA A 399 -8.06 0.73 -9.44
CA ALA A 399 -9.32 0.06 -9.77
C ALA A 399 -9.06 -1.15 -10.67
N GLU A 400 -10.12 -1.93 -10.95
CA GLU A 400 -10.07 -3.04 -11.92
C GLU A 400 -9.85 -2.55 -13.36
N GLU A 401 -10.47 -1.44 -13.70
CA GLU A 401 -10.32 -0.78 -15.00
C GLU A 401 -10.05 0.70 -14.76
N PHE A 402 -9.03 1.22 -15.41
CA PHE A 402 -8.66 2.62 -15.29
C PHE A 402 -7.80 3.09 -16.46
N THR A 403 -7.69 4.39 -16.62
CA THR A 403 -6.82 5.03 -17.61
C THR A 403 -5.94 6.08 -16.94
N VAL A 404 -4.64 5.98 -17.13
CA VAL A 404 -3.65 6.98 -16.72
C VAL A 404 -3.19 7.74 -17.96
N THR A 405 -3.25 9.06 -17.93
CA THR A 405 -2.71 9.92 -18.98
C THR A 405 -1.79 10.96 -18.37
N ALA A 406 -0.62 11.18 -18.96
CA ALA A 406 0.34 12.20 -18.53
C ALA A 406 1.02 12.85 -19.72
N ARG A 407 1.44 14.11 -19.55
CA ARG A 407 2.34 14.81 -20.48
C ARG A 407 3.75 14.74 -19.92
N LEU A 408 4.68 14.26 -20.72
CA LEU A 408 6.12 14.24 -20.41
C LEU A 408 6.81 15.35 -21.19
N THR A 409 7.55 16.21 -20.48
CA THR A 409 8.50 17.16 -21.08
C THR A 409 9.89 16.63 -20.80
N PHE A 410 10.53 16.04 -21.79
CA PHE A 410 11.84 15.41 -21.70
C PHE A 410 12.94 16.41 -22.07
N MET A 411 13.86 16.66 -21.14
CA MET A 411 14.97 17.60 -21.29
C MET A 411 16.30 16.91 -20.93
N PRO A 412 16.86 16.12 -21.85
CA PRO A 412 18.13 15.45 -21.63
C PRO A 412 19.29 16.47 -21.57
N ASN A 413 20.31 16.17 -20.79
CA ASN A 413 21.51 16.96 -20.71
C ASN A 413 22.33 16.82 -22.02
N PRO A 414 22.61 17.91 -22.75
CA PRO A 414 23.35 17.83 -24.04
C PRO A 414 24.76 17.23 -23.92
N ALA A 415 25.34 17.24 -22.72
CA ALA A 415 26.67 16.68 -22.47
C ALA A 415 26.63 15.18 -22.06
N LEU A 416 25.44 14.62 -21.92
CA LEU A 416 25.18 13.18 -21.71
C LEU A 416 24.56 12.59 -22.98
N LYS A 417 24.76 11.30 -23.17
CA LYS A 417 24.12 10.55 -24.26
C LYS A 417 23.40 9.36 -23.65
N GLY A 418 22.24 9.03 -24.24
CA GLY A 418 21.50 7.84 -23.85
C GLY A 418 20.75 7.99 -22.52
N GLU A 419 20.42 9.19 -22.09
CA GLU A 419 19.48 9.39 -20.99
C GLU A 419 18.11 8.84 -21.36
N GLN A 420 17.42 8.20 -20.42
CA GLN A 420 16.17 7.47 -20.65
C GLN A 420 15.10 7.86 -19.63
N ALA A 421 13.95 8.37 -20.12
CA ALA A 421 12.78 8.63 -19.31
C ALA A 421 11.63 7.72 -19.75
N GLY A 422 10.87 7.14 -18.82
CA GLY A 422 9.80 6.22 -19.19
C GLY A 422 8.57 6.28 -18.31
N PHE A 423 7.50 5.70 -18.86
CA PHE A 423 6.22 5.44 -18.22
C PHE A 423 5.90 3.95 -18.39
N LEU A 424 5.72 3.21 -17.30
CA LEU A 424 5.65 1.76 -17.31
C LEU A 424 4.61 1.20 -16.33
N VAL A 425 4.31 -0.09 -16.49
CA VAL A 425 3.71 -0.97 -15.49
C VAL A 425 4.81 -1.92 -15.02
N GLN A 426 4.98 -2.03 -13.71
CA GLN A 426 6.00 -2.84 -13.02
C GLN A 426 5.35 -3.93 -12.17
N GLY A 427 5.85 -5.12 -12.27
CA GLY A 427 5.68 -6.31 -11.46
C GLY A 427 6.86 -7.25 -11.73
N ASP A 428 6.71 -8.56 -11.60
CA ASP A 428 7.73 -9.55 -12.03
C ASP A 428 8.02 -9.44 -13.54
N ASP A 429 6.98 -9.09 -14.30
CA ASP A 429 7.08 -8.64 -15.68
C ASP A 429 6.87 -7.13 -15.73
N TYR A 430 7.45 -6.43 -16.69
CA TYR A 430 7.13 -5.03 -16.94
C TYR A 430 7.02 -4.70 -18.43
N ALA A 431 6.26 -3.64 -18.72
CA ALA A 431 6.21 -3.04 -20.04
C ALA A 431 5.90 -1.54 -19.95
N GLY A 432 6.28 -0.78 -20.98
CA GLY A 432 6.08 0.65 -20.96
C GLY A 432 6.52 1.39 -22.22
N LEU A 433 6.43 2.71 -22.15
CA LEU A 433 6.94 3.65 -23.14
C LEU A 433 8.21 4.30 -22.61
N ARG A 434 9.27 4.40 -23.42
CA ARG A 434 10.55 4.99 -23.05
C ARG A 434 11.02 5.97 -24.11
N LEU A 435 11.43 7.15 -23.66
CA LEU A 435 12.19 8.11 -24.44
C LEU A 435 13.68 7.88 -24.20
N THR A 436 14.46 7.76 -25.27
CA THR A 436 15.92 7.66 -25.20
C THR A 436 16.54 8.83 -25.96
N ASP A 437 17.46 9.56 -25.30
CA ASP A 437 18.22 10.63 -25.95
C ASP A 437 19.18 10.08 -27.01
N THR A 438 19.01 10.55 -28.25
CA THR A 438 19.90 10.23 -29.38
C THR A 438 20.37 11.50 -30.09
N PRO A 439 21.43 11.44 -30.92
CA PRO A 439 21.86 12.59 -31.72
C PRO A 439 20.77 13.11 -32.65
N GLU A 440 19.90 12.25 -33.16
CA GLU A 440 18.87 12.54 -34.15
C GLU A 440 17.58 13.08 -33.54
N GLY A 441 17.36 12.85 -32.25
CA GLY A 441 16.14 13.23 -31.54
C GLY A 441 15.89 12.36 -30.31
N ALA A 442 14.72 12.50 -29.70
CA ALA A 442 14.26 11.57 -28.68
C ALA A 442 13.58 10.36 -29.34
N GLN A 443 14.18 9.18 -29.23
CA GLN A 443 13.60 7.95 -29.71
C GLN A 443 12.54 7.47 -28.74
N LEU A 444 11.30 7.26 -29.20
CA LEU A 444 10.23 6.66 -28.42
C LEU A 444 10.16 5.17 -28.72
N ASP A 445 10.29 4.37 -27.69
CA ASP A 445 10.24 2.92 -27.73
C ASP A 445 9.06 2.38 -26.92
N TYR A 446 8.52 1.23 -27.32
CA TYR A 446 7.84 0.31 -26.45
C TYR A 446 8.87 -0.69 -25.90
N ILE A 447 8.90 -0.85 -24.59
CA ILE A 447 9.78 -1.78 -23.89
C ILE A 447 8.97 -2.83 -23.15
N SER A 448 9.49 -4.05 -23.08
CA SER A 448 8.92 -5.10 -22.23
C SER A 448 10.01 -6.07 -21.75
N CYS A 449 9.84 -6.61 -20.56
CA CYS A 449 10.69 -7.64 -19.99
C CYS A 449 9.81 -8.65 -19.23
N LEU A 450 9.83 -9.89 -19.67
CA LEU A 450 9.16 -10.98 -18.99
C LEU A 450 10.16 -11.67 -18.05
N GLU A 451 9.68 -12.09 -16.87
CA GLU A 451 10.49 -12.71 -15.84
C GLU A 451 11.76 -11.86 -15.52
N ALA A 452 11.55 -10.55 -15.33
CA ALA A 452 12.63 -9.61 -15.06
C ALA A 452 13.52 -10.00 -13.85
N PRO A 453 12.97 -10.61 -12.76
CA PRO A 453 13.77 -11.13 -11.63
C PRO A 453 14.87 -12.14 -12.04
N LYS A 454 14.67 -12.84 -13.14
CA LYS A 454 15.66 -13.80 -13.66
C LYS A 454 16.81 -13.15 -14.44
N GLY A 455 16.81 -11.81 -14.56
CA GLY A 455 17.81 -11.07 -15.33
C GLY A 455 17.59 -11.17 -16.84
N ASN A 456 16.39 -11.48 -17.30
CA ASN A 456 16.06 -11.51 -18.72
C ASN A 456 16.28 -10.12 -19.34
N LYS A 457 16.69 -10.12 -20.60
CA LYS A 457 16.91 -8.89 -21.35
C LYS A 457 15.59 -8.25 -21.77
N GLU A 458 15.58 -6.95 -21.76
CA GLU A 458 14.49 -6.12 -22.24
C GLU A 458 14.30 -6.28 -23.76
N GLN A 459 13.07 -6.42 -24.20
CA GLN A 459 12.68 -6.34 -25.61
C GLN A 459 12.30 -4.90 -25.94
N VAL A 460 12.83 -4.37 -27.04
CA VAL A 460 12.65 -3.00 -27.47
C VAL A 460 12.05 -2.95 -28.85
N THR A 461 10.95 -2.21 -29.00
CA THR A 461 10.31 -1.92 -30.30
C THR A 461 10.30 -0.42 -30.53
N VAL A 462 11.05 0.06 -31.51
CA VAL A 462 11.07 1.47 -31.87
C VAL A 462 9.72 1.88 -32.46
N LEU A 463 9.09 2.90 -31.89
CA LEU A 463 7.79 3.40 -32.32
C LEU A 463 7.91 4.62 -33.25
N THR A 464 8.75 5.59 -32.85
CA THR A 464 8.96 6.81 -33.62
C THR A 464 10.16 7.61 -33.09
N MET A 465 10.63 8.56 -33.91
CA MET A 465 11.61 9.57 -33.53
C MET A 465 10.90 10.91 -33.34
N LEU A 466 11.13 11.57 -32.22
CA LEU A 466 10.58 12.87 -31.89
C LEU A 466 11.69 13.95 -32.03
N PRO A 467 11.44 15.04 -32.77
CA PRO A 467 12.42 16.10 -32.91
C PRO A 467 12.59 16.86 -31.59
N TYR A 468 13.77 17.40 -31.39
CA TYR A 468 14.02 18.36 -30.31
C TYR A 468 13.67 19.78 -30.72
N THR A 469 13.02 20.50 -29.83
CA THR A 469 12.97 21.96 -29.84
C THR A 469 14.14 22.48 -29.02
N LEU A 470 14.87 23.44 -29.56
CA LEU A 470 15.99 24.09 -28.87
C LEU A 470 15.44 25.22 -27.98
N ARG A 471 15.90 25.28 -26.75
CA ARG A 471 15.64 26.38 -25.82
C ARG A 471 16.95 27.05 -25.43
N GLU A 472 17.05 28.34 -25.70
CA GLU A 472 18.08 29.14 -25.11
C GLU A 472 17.71 29.50 -23.68
N PRO A 473 18.67 29.52 -22.75
CA PRO A 473 18.42 29.96 -21.39
C PRO A 473 17.97 31.44 -21.40
N ASP A 474 16.83 31.72 -20.80
CA ASP A 474 16.31 33.08 -20.63
C ASP A 474 16.92 33.69 -19.36
N PHE A 475 18.08 34.36 -19.55
CA PHE A 475 18.69 35.09 -18.43
C PHE A 475 18.23 36.55 -18.46
N PRO A 476 17.78 37.11 -17.33
CA PRO A 476 17.60 38.54 -17.22
C PRO A 476 18.96 39.23 -17.54
N HIS A 477 18.98 40.07 -18.56
CA HIS A 477 20.16 40.82 -18.96
C HIS A 477 20.74 41.54 -17.75
N ALA A 478 21.86 41.04 -17.22
CA ALA A 478 22.65 41.79 -16.27
C ALA A 478 23.19 43.02 -17.01
N SER A 479 22.72 44.20 -16.65
CA SER A 479 23.25 45.47 -17.10
C SER A 479 24.65 45.64 -16.47
N GLY A 480 25.69 45.23 -17.19
CA GLY A 480 27.09 45.36 -16.77
C GLY A 480 27.97 44.46 -17.64
N ASN A 481 29.24 44.85 -17.82
CA ASN A 481 30.27 44.14 -18.58
C ASN A 481 30.61 42.75 -17.98
N VAL A 482 29.64 41.83 -17.96
CA VAL A 482 29.87 40.43 -17.64
C VAL A 482 30.28 39.73 -18.94
N PRO A 483 31.43 39.01 -18.98
CA PRO A 483 31.80 38.22 -20.15
C PRO A 483 30.63 37.32 -20.53
N ALA A 484 30.27 37.25 -21.82
CA ALA A 484 29.21 36.40 -22.32
C ALA A 484 29.55 34.93 -22.01
N VAL A 485 29.04 34.41 -20.92
CA VAL A 485 29.13 32.98 -20.61
C VAL A 485 28.19 32.28 -21.58
N LYS A 486 28.76 31.52 -22.51
CA LYS A 486 27.98 30.72 -23.45
C LYS A 486 27.40 29.52 -22.72
N TYR A 487 26.15 29.61 -22.29
CA TYR A 487 25.44 28.51 -21.69
C TYR A 487 25.02 27.48 -22.76
N PRO A 488 24.97 26.20 -22.44
CA PRO A 488 24.51 25.18 -23.38
C PRO A 488 23.04 25.40 -23.74
N THR A 489 22.70 25.27 -25.01
CA THR A 489 21.32 25.25 -25.49
C THR A 489 20.67 23.98 -25.03
N PHE A 490 19.51 24.07 -24.33
CA PHE A 490 18.75 22.92 -23.89
C PHE A 490 17.98 22.33 -25.08
N ARG A 491 17.87 21.00 -25.06
CA ARG A 491 17.04 20.23 -26.00
C ARG A 491 15.79 19.76 -25.28
N GLN A 492 14.63 19.95 -25.89
CA GLN A 492 13.36 19.56 -25.28
C GLN A 492 12.51 18.83 -26.29
N THR A 493 11.79 17.79 -25.86
CA THR A 493 10.64 17.22 -26.58
C THR A 493 9.47 16.99 -25.63
N GLU A 494 8.27 17.05 -26.17
CA GLU A 494 7.03 16.79 -25.40
C GLU A 494 6.27 15.63 -26.02
N ILE A 495 5.69 14.79 -25.16
CA ILE A 495 4.86 13.66 -25.57
C ILE A 495 3.80 13.39 -24.52
N TRP A 496 2.61 13.05 -24.93
CA TRP A 496 1.59 12.50 -24.09
C TRP A 496 1.65 10.98 -24.11
N VAL A 497 1.60 10.37 -22.95
CA VAL A 497 1.60 8.92 -22.74
C VAL A 497 0.31 8.51 -22.04
N ARG A 498 -0.20 7.34 -22.42
CA ARG A 498 -1.42 6.80 -21.83
C ARG A 498 -1.30 5.30 -21.62
N LEU A 499 -1.74 4.86 -20.44
CA LEU A 499 -1.97 3.47 -20.07
C LEU A 499 -3.48 3.29 -19.86
N THR A 500 -4.06 2.29 -20.48
CA THR A 500 -5.42 1.83 -20.17
C THR A 500 -5.33 0.39 -19.68
N VAL A 501 -5.81 0.13 -18.46
CA VAL A 501 -5.90 -1.20 -17.87
C VAL A 501 -7.34 -1.67 -17.96
N LYS A 502 -7.53 -2.90 -18.44
CA LYS A 502 -8.83 -3.56 -18.54
C LYS A 502 -8.78 -4.92 -17.85
N LEU A 503 -9.88 -5.27 -17.22
CA LEU A 503 -10.06 -6.57 -16.63
C LEU A 503 -10.43 -7.60 -17.70
N ARG A 504 -9.71 -8.71 -17.73
CA ARG A 504 -10.06 -9.88 -18.54
C ARG A 504 -10.36 -11.06 -17.63
N ALA A 505 -11.62 -11.50 -17.61
CA ALA A 505 -12.03 -12.64 -16.80
C ALA A 505 -11.31 -13.93 -17.26
N VAL A 506 -10.76 -14.67 -16.32
CA VAL A 506 -10.14 -15.98 -16.53
C VAL A 506 -10.94 -17.02 -15.75
N LYS A 507 -11.47 -18.03 -16.44
CA LYS A 507 -12.35 -19.04 -15.81
C LYS A 507 -11.62 -19.79 -14.69
N GLY A 508 -12.16 -19.72 -13.47
CA GLY A 508 -11.63 -20.42 -12.31
C GLY A 508 -10.36 -19.82 -11.72
N ASN A 509 -9.92 -18.67 -12.21
CA ASN A 509 -8.71 -17.97 -11.74
C ASN A 509 -8.97 -16.50 -11.44
N VAL A 510 -7.99 -15.86 -10.84
CA VAL A 510 -7.93 -14.41 -10.69
C VAL A 510 -7.92 -13.77 -12.08
N PRO A 511 -8.69 -12.69 -12.32
CA PRO A 511 -8.73 -12.03 -13.62
C PRO A 511 -7.38 -11.40 -13.98
N ASP A 512 -7.08 -11.37 -15.28
CA ASP A 512 -5.92 -10.66 -15.81
C ASP A 512 -6.15 -9.14 -15.81
N ALA A 513 -5.10 -8.40 -15.49
CA ALA A 513 -5.02 -6.96 -15.74
C ALA A 513 -4.32 -6.73 -17.09
N VAL A 514 -5.10 -6.43 -18.14
CA VAL A 514 -4.59 -6.22 -19.51
C VAL A 514 -4.26 -4.76 -19.72
N CYS A 515 -3.00 -4.47 -19.97
CA CYS A 515 -2.45 -3.13 -20.13
C CYS A 515 -2.28 -2.79 -21.62
N HIS A 516 -2.81 -1.65 -22.04
CA HIS A 516 -2.69 -1.09 -23.38
C HIS A 516 -2.00 0.27 -23.30
N PHE A 517 -0.90 0.43 -24.01
CA PHE A 517 -0.16 1.69 -24.10
C PHE A 517 -0.53 2.45 -25.37
N SER A 518 -0.51 3.78 -25.27
CA SER A 518 -0.65 4.67 -26.42
C SER A 518 0.08 5.99 -26.15
N TYR A 519 0.40 6.72 -27.21
CA TYR A 519 1.09 8.00 -27.13
C TYR A 519 0.51 9.01 -28.11
N SER A 520 0.73 10.30 -27.85
CA SER A 520 0.25 11.39 -28.68
C SER A 520 1.18 12.59 -28.62
N PRO A 521 1.55 13.21 -29.75
CA PRO A 521 2.32 14.46 -29.76
C PRO A 521 1.47 15.69 -29.38
N ASP A 522 0.14 15.62 -29.48
CA ASP A 522 -0.78 16.76 -29.30
C ASP A 522 -1.76 16.59 -28.12
N GLY A 523 -1.72 15.44 -27.44
CA GLY A 523 -2.63 15.10 -26.34
C GLY A 523 -4.08 14.83 -26.75
N LYS A 524 -4.39 14.84 -28.05
CA LYS A 524 -5.74 14.63 -28.60
C LYS A 524 -5.84 13.34 -29.41
N HIS A 525 -4.89 13.12 -30.30
CA HIS A 525 -4.87 11.96 -31.20
C HIS A 525 -3.87 10.93 -30.71
N PHE A 526 -4.35 9.92 -29.99
CA PHE A 526 -3.51 8.86 -29.43
C PHE A 526 -3.31 7.72 -30.42
N LYS A 527 -2.06 7.38 -30.68
CA LYS A 527 -1.64 6.22 -31.45
C LYS A 527 -1.42 5.04 -30.51
N ALA A 528 -2.18 3.97 -30.72
CA ALA A 528 -2.04 2.76 -29.91
C ALA A 528 -0.74 2.02 -30.23
N VAL A 529 -0.13 1.43 -29.22
CA VAL A 529 0.87 0.37 -29.34
C VAL A 529 0.13 -0.94 -29.56
N ASN A 530 0.52 -1.71 -30.57
CA ASN A 530 -0.22 -2.91 -30.98
C ASN A 530 0.04 -4.14 -30.09
N GLN A 531 0.87 -4.02 -29.06
CA GLN A 531 1.16 -5.07 -28.10
C GLN A 531 0.26 -4.91 -26.86
N GLU A 532 -0.40 -6.00 -26.46
CA GLU A 532 -1.00 -6.13 -25.12
C GLU A 532 0.07 -6.58 -24.13
N PHE A 533 -0.04 -6.10 -22.90
CA PHE A 533 0.77 -6.57 -21.79
C PHE A 533 -0.16 -7.04 -20.66
N ILE A 534 0.05 -8.26 -20.18
CA ILE A 534 -0.65 -8.79 -19.02
C ILE A 534 0.21 -8.52 -17.80
N ALA A 535 -0.24 -7.63 -16.92
CA ALA A 535 0.49 -7.30 -15.71
C ALA A 535 0.58 -8.53 -14.78
N LYS A 536 1.73 -8.69 -14.12
CA LYS A 536 1.97 -9.72 -13.11
C LYS A 536 2.21 -9.04 -11.75
N PRO A 537 1.82 -9.68 -10.64
CA PRO A 537 2.26 -9.21 -9.33
C PRO A 537 3.77 -9.34 -9.21
N GLU A 538 4.35 -8.61 -8.29
CA GLU A 538 5.65 -8.85 -7.70
C GLU A 538 5.50 -9.78 -6.48
N LEU A 539 6.61 -10.24 -5.88
CA LEU A 539 6.56 -11.03 -4.64
C LEU A 539 5.81 -10.27 -3.54
N TRP A 540 4.62 -10.75 -3.19
CA TRP A 540 3.69 -10.20 -2.19
C TRP A 540 3.03 -8.86 -2.53
N ILE A 541 3.35 -8.22 -3.66
CA ILE A 541 2.92 -6.86 -4.02
C ILE A 541 2.20 -6.90 -5.37
N GLY A 542 1.11 -6.14 -5.51
CA GLY A 542 0.45 -5.94 -6.79
C GLY A 542 1.31 -5.16 -7.78
N ALA A 543 0.98 -5.28 -9.07
CA ALA A 543 1.58 -4.45 -10.10
C ALA A 543 1.32 -2.96 -9.83
N LYS A 544 2.27 -2.12 -10.24
CA LYS A 544 2.21 -0.67 -10.12
C LYS A 544 2.46 -0.02 -11.47
N PHE A 545 1.92 1.17 -11.69
CA PHE A 545 2.31 2.00 -12.81
C PHE A 545 3.16 3.16 -12.32
N GLY A 546 4.01 3.71 -13.19
CA GLY A 546 4.81 4.87 -12.78
C GLY A 546 5.83 5.31 -13.80
N PHE A 547 6.78 6.10 -13.31
CA PHE A 547 7.75 6.82 -14.12
C PHE A 547 9.17 6.59 -13.62
N PHE A 548 10.13 6.74 -14.53
CA PHE A 548 11.55 6.71 -14.19
C PHE A 548 12.35 7.66 -15.06
N TYR A 549 13.54 8.00 -14.61
CA TYR A 549 14.52 8.71 -15.43
C TYR A 549 15.93 8.27 -15.07
N ASN A 550 16.63 7.67 -16.03
CA ASN A 550 17.93 7.05 -15.86
C ASN A 550 18.97 7.63 -16.81
N ARG A 551 20.25 7.49 -16.43
CA ARG A 551 21.40 7.79 -17.29
C ARG A 551 22.45 6.67 -17.22
N PRO A 552 23.10 6.34 -18.36
CA PRO A 552 24.09 5.25 -18.40
C PRO A 552 25.48 5.68 -17.90
N VAL A 553 25.76 6.98 -17.81
CA VAL A 553 27.07 7.50 -17.46
C VAL A 553 27.00 8.47 -16.29
N TRP A 554 28.04 8.46 -15.46
CA TRP A 554 28.15 9.39 -14.35
C TRP A 554 28.57 10.79 -14.82
N LYS A 555 27.89 11.81 -14.31
CA LYS A 555 28.25 13.23 -14.40
C LYS A 555 27.63 13.96 -13.23
N ASN A 556 28.24 15.08 -12.82
CA ASN A 556 27.72 15.90 -11.71
C ASN A 556 26.50 16.77 -12.07
N ASP A 557 25.97 16.61 -13.28
CA ASP A 557 24.76 17.26 -13.77
C ASP A 557 24.00 16.29 -14.66
N GLY A 558 22.69 16.21 -14.52
CA GLY A 558 21.79 15.32 -15.28
C GLY A 558 20.67 16.09 -15.93
N GLY A 559 20.06 15.49 -16.96
CA GLY A 559 18.81 15.97 -17.51
C GLY A 559 17.62 15.72 -16.56
N TRP A 560 16.43 16.15 -16.98
CA TRP A 560 15.21 15.93 -16.22
C TRP A 560 14.02 15.64 -17.14
N VAL A 561 12.99 15.06 -16.56
CA VAL A 561 11.67 14.93 -17.18
C VAL A 561 10.62 15.55 -16.26
N ASP A 562 9.76 16.39 -16.81
CA ASP A 562 8.61 16.94 -16.12
C ASP A 562 7.37 16.10 -16.48
N ILE A 563 6.71 15.59 -15.46
CA ILE A 563 5.44 14.84 -15.55
C ILE A 563 4.32 15.80 -15.18
N GLN A 564 3.49 16.15 -16.14
CA GLN A 564 2.45 17.17 -16.00
C GLN A 564 1.12 16.65 -16.50
N ALA A 565 0.04 17.34 -16.18
CA ALA A 565 -1.33 16.99 -16.58
C ALA A 565 -1.68 15.50 -16.35
N LEU A 566 -1.16 14.95 -15.24
CA LEU A 566 -1.46 13.58 -14.83
C LEU A 566 -2.93 13.47 -14.46
N THR A 567 -3.62 12.54 -15.10
CA THR A 567 -5.01 12.17 -14.79
C THR A 567 -5.12 10.68 -14.62
N ILE A 568 -5.91 10.26 -13.65
CA ILE A 568 -6.32 8.86 -13.43
C ILE A 568 -7.84 8.83 -13.44
N GLN A 569 -8.43 8.04 -14.32
CA GLN A 569 -9.89 7.98 -14.57
C GLN A 569 -10.38 6.54 -14.54
#